data_03283256e7e8a13248c7dbe63dda0a6c
#
_entry.id   03283256e7e8a13248c7dbe63dda0a6c
#
_cell.length_a   1.000
_cell.length_b   1.000
_cell.length_c   1.000
_cell.angle_alpha   90.00
_cell.angle_beta   90.00
_cell.angle_gamma   90.00
#
_symmetry.space_group_name_H-M   'P 1'
#
loop_
_entity.id
_entity.type
_entity.pdbx_description
1 polymer ?
#
loop_
_entity_poly.entity_id
_entity_poly.type
_entity_poly.pdbx_seq_one_letter_code
_entity_poly.pdbx_strand_id
1 'polypeptide(L)'
;MSMIVNNALGHFVMCSAVWCQLISVLRKYKSLLPLVSLIAVPGVAQSDSQPTWITDLSQVVITGVEGDSFVYRVLMRDLTLEAAAITGLALPMRLPPVILADQETVARYACQGKCKALGAFHPTYGIAIVRDLDPLKSDLARSILLHELVHFLQHENKLFAGANDCIRWFKREAHAYAAQNKFLRKVQSTTRVANSLTPSCRMGRS
;
A
#
# COMPACT_ATOMS: atom_id res chain seq x y z
N MET A 1 6.54 0.34 -20.35
CA MET A 1 5.36 1.18 -20.10
C MET A 1 5.84 2.37 -19.29
N SER A 2 5.78 3.60 -19.83
CA SER A 2 6.37 4.79 -19.17
C SER A 2 5.38 5.37 -18.18
N MET A 3 5.78 5.52 -16.91
CA MET A 3 5.05 6.35 -15.95
C MET A 3 5.27 7.82 -16.32
N ILE A 4 4.18 8.53 -16.61
CA ILE A 4 4.19 9.99 -16.79
C ILE A 4 3.80 10.61 -15.45
N VAL A 5 4.72 11.34 -14.84
CA VAL A 5 4.47 12.13 -13.63
C VAL A 5 4.09 13.53 -14.09
N ASN A 6 2.83 13.91 -13.95
CA ASN A 6 2.37 15.29 -14.18
C ASN A 6 2.48 16.08 -12.87
N ASN A 7 3.44 17.00 -12.81
CA ASN A 7 3.53 18.04 -11.78
C ASN A 7 2.68 19.24 -12.22
N ALA A 8 1.53 19.45 -11.57
CA ALA A 8 0.76 20.69 -11.67
C ALA A 8 0.95 21.50 -10.37
N LEU A 9 1.82 22.49 -10.41
CA LEU A 9 1.91 23.55 -9.41
C LEU A 9 0.75 24.54 -9.62
N GLY A 10 -0.23 24.51 -8.71
CA GLY A 10 -1.27 25.51 -8.62
C GLY A 10 -1.44 25.95 -7.17
N HIS A 11 -0.86 27.11 -6.81
CA HIS A 11 -1.14 27.78 -5.54
C HIS A 11 -2.59 28.26 -5.52
N PHE A 12 -3.40 27.76 -4.61
CA PHE A 12 -4.65 28.40 -4.21
C PHE A 12 -4.64 28.62 -2.69
N VAL A 13 -4.45 29.89 -2.33
CA VAL A 13 -4.72 30.39 -1.00
C VAL A 13 -6.22 30.64 -0.93
N MET A 14 -6.95 29.88 -0.14
CA MET A 14 -8.33 30.23 0.23
C MET A 14 -8.47 30.37 1.74
N CYS A 15 -8.79 31.58 2.07
CA CYS A 15 -9.04 32.13 3.39
C CYS A 15 -10.26 31.49 4.05
N SER A 16 -10.12 31.16 5.30
CA SER A 16 -11.09 30.57 6.22
C SER A 16 -12.24 31.52 6.53
N ALA A 17 -13.44 31.24 6.02
CA ALA A 17 -14.70 31.88 6.46
C ALA A 17 -15.75 30.92 7.04
N VAL A 18 -15.47 29.61 7.10
CA VAL A 18 -16.45 28.60 7.54
C VAL A 18 -16.32 28.21 9.02
N TRP A 19 -15.25 28.58 9.70
CA TRP A 19 -15.02 28.18 11.11
C TRP A 19 -15.68 29.10 12.16
N CYS A 20 -16.16 30.28 11.78
CA CYS A 20 -16.79 31.21 12.73
C CYS A 20 -18.29 30.97 12.97
N GLN A 21 -18.99 30.19 12.16
CA GLN A 21 -20.45 29.99 12.34
C GLN A 21 -20.82 28.74 13.15
N LEU A 22 -19.91 27.81 13.39
CA LEU A 22 -20.21 26.58 14.16
C LEU A 22 -20.18 26.74 15.69
N ILE A 23 -19.60 27.82 16.20
CA ILE A 23 -19.50 28.05 17.66
C ILE A 23 -20.77 28.71 18.25
N SER A 24 -21.57 29.35 17.43
CA SER A 24 -22.80 30.05 17.92
C SER A 24 -24.00 29.11 18.12
N VAL A 25 -24.02 27.94 17.50
CA VAL A 25 -25.16 27.00 17.60
C VAL A 25 -25.09 26.11 18.84
N LEU A 26 -23.91 25.87 19.38
CA LEU A 26 -23.71 24.98 20.54
C LEU A 26 -24.03 25.63 21.90
N ARG A 27 -24.34 26.95 21.95
CA ARG A 27 -24.68 27.65 23.20
C ARG A 27 -26.17 27.59 23.59
N LYS A 28 -27.06 27.09 22.72
CA LYS A 28 -28.51 27.07 22.96
C LYS A 28 -29.09 25.75 23.48
N TYR A 29 -28.30 24.70 23.65
CA TYR A 29 -28.78 23.40 24.16
C TYR A 29 -28.18 23.01 25.51
N LYS A 30 -28.25 23.93 26.48
CA LYS A 30 -27.75 23.69 27.85
C LYS A 30 -28.84 23.26 28.85
N SER A 31 -29.94 22.72 28.44
CA SER A 31 -30.93 22.23 29.40
C SER A 31 -31.83 21.18 28.79
N LEU A 32 -31.38 19.96 28.68
CA LEU A 32 -32.17 18.72 28.64
C LEU A 32 -31.18 17.54 28.54
N LEU A 33 -30.55 17.20 29.67
CA LEU A 33 -29.88 15.91 29.80
C LEU A 33 -30.87 14.94 30.43
N PRO A 34 -31.40 13.96 29.70
CA PRO A 34 -31.99 12.80 30.36
C PRO A 34 -30.85 11.96 30.97
N LEU A 35 -31.08 11.55 32.22
CA LEU A 35 -30.27 10.55 32.90
C LEU A 35 -30.19 9.27 32.02
N VAL A 36 -29.08 9.12 31.27
CA VAL A 36 -28.77 7.87 30.62
C VAL A 36 -28.16 6.97 31.68
N SER A 37 -28.94 6.00 32.16
CA SER A 37 -28.43 4.92 33.00
C SER A 37 -27.29 4.22 32.25
N LEU A 38 -26.06 4.30 32.77
CA LEU A 38 -24.92 3.50 32.34
C LEU A 38 -25.25 2.03 32.60
N ILE A 39 -25.78 1.35 31.59
CA ILE A 39 -25.74 -0.12 31.54
C ILE A 39 -24.28 -0.46 31.25
N ALA A 40 -23.58 -0.93 32.29
CA ALA A 40 -22.26 -1.52 32.13
C ALA A 40 -22.41 -2.77 31.27
N VAL A 41 -22.12 -2.65 29.98
CA VAL A 41 -21.96 -3.80 29.10
C VAL A 41 -20.66 -4.49 29.57
N PRO A 42 -20.70 -5.76 30.00
CA PRO A 42 -19.47 -6.49 30.34
C PRO A 42 -18.56 -6.42 29.11
N GLY A 43 -17.39 -5.78 29.28
CA GLY A 43 -16.41 -5.63 28.24
C GLY A 43 -16.02 -7.00 27.69
N VAL A 44 -16.41 -7.26 26.47
CA VAL A 44 -15.75 -8.29 25.68
C VAL A 44 -14.31 -7.80 25.54
N ALA A 45 -13.40 -8.36 26.34
CA ALA A 45 -11.97 -8.18 26.15
C ALA A 45 -11.67 -8.69 24.74
N GLN A 46 -11.62 -7.77 23.77
CA GLN A 46 -10.99 -8.05 22.49
C GLN A 46 -9.52 -8.35 22.82
N SER A 47 -9.20 -9.64 22.81
CA SER A 47 -7.83 -10.08 22.77
C SER A 47 -7.22 -9.56 21.47
N ASP A 48 -6.59 -8.39 21.51
CA ASP A 48 -5.68 -7.90 20.47
C ASP A 48 -4.41 -8.77 20.45
N SER A 49 -4.60 -10.07 20.27
CA SER A 49 -3.48 -10.97 19.98
C SER A 49 -3.04 -10.72 18.52
N GLN A 50 -2.23 -9.71 18.33
CA GLN A 50 -1.45 -9.55 17.10
C GLN A 50 -0.69 -10.88 16.87
N PRO A 51 -0.76 -11.44 15.66
CA PRO A 51 -0.03 -12.67 15.37
C PRO A 51 1.45 -12.50 15.70
N THR A 52 2.01 -13.40 16.49
CA THR A 52 3.38 -13.31 17.02
C THR A 52 4.47 -13.18 15.94
N TRP A 53 4.20 -13.65 14.71
CA TRP A 53 5.14 -13.55 13.59
C TRP A 53 5.39 -12.09 13.13
N ILE A 54 4.44 -11.17 13.35
CA ILE A 54 4.61 -9.74 12.99
C ILE A 54 5.71 -9.09 13.86
N THR A 55 6.00 -9.63 15.03
CA THR A 55 7.03 -9.12 15.93
C THR A 55 8.41 -9.69 15.64
N ASP A 56 8.49 -10.87 15.01
CA ASP A 56 9.77 -11.49 14.62
C ASP A 56 10.23 -10.98 13.26
N LEU A 57 10.98 -9.88 13.29
CA LEU A 57 11.57 -9.28 12.08
C LEU A 57 12.91 -9.91 11.70
N SER A 58 13.43 -10.86 12.46
CA SER A 58 14.74 -11.48 12.21
C SER A 58 14.77 -12.28 10.90
N GLN A 59 13.62 -12.83 10.51
CA GLN A 59 13.45 -13.64 9.31
C GLN A 59 13.33 -12.82 8.01
N VAL A 60 13.16 -11.49 8.12
CA VAL A 60 13.03 -10.62 6.92
C VAL A 60 14.40 -10.35 6.33
N VAL A 61 14.63 -10.87 5.13
CA VAL A 61 15.88 -10.66 4.38
C VAL A 61 15.78 -9.36 3.59
N ILE A 62 16.67 -8.41 3.88
CA ILE A 62 16.81 -7.15 3.13
C ILE A 62 18.23 -7.10 2.57
N THR A 63 18.36 -6.90 1.26
CA THR A 63 19.66 -6.80 0.58
C THR A 63 19.74 -5.54 -0.27
N GLY A 64 20.97 -5.08 -0.53
CA GLY A 64 21.22 -3.89 -1.34
C GLY A 64 20.95 -2.57 -0.65
N VAL A 65 20.79 -2.57 0.69
CA VAL A 65 20.66 -1.37 1.51
C VAL A 65 22.01 -0.98 2.10
N GLU A 66 22.23 0.33 2.23
CA GLU A 66 23.34 0.90 3.00
C GLU A 66 22.80 1.24 4.40
N GLY A 67 23.50 0.78 5.46
CA GLY A 67 23.14 1.05 6.84
C GLY A 67 22.30 -0.03 7.52
N ASP A 68 21.48 0.38 8.50
CA ASP A 68 20.75 -0.55 9.36
C ASP A 68 19.53 -1.16 8.64
N SER A 69 19.62 -2.44 8.34
CA SER A 69 18.52 -3.22 7.75
C SER A 69 17.31 -3.37 8.68
N PHE A 70 17.45 -3.12 9.99
CA PHE A 70 16.34 -3.23 10.93
C PHE A 70 15.22 -2.22 10.64
N VAL A 71 15.59 -0.97 10.31
CA VAL A 71 14.60 0.06 9.96
C VAL A 71 13.78 -0.35 8.74
N TYR A 72 14.41 -0.96 7.73
CA TYR A 72 13.70 -1.50 6.57
C TYR A 72 12.78 -2.67 6.93
N ARG A 73 13.18 -3.52 7.89
CA ARG A 73 12.32 -4.63 8.36
C ARG A 73 11.07 -4.10 9.07
N VAL A 74 11.22 -3.08 9.89
CA VAL A 74 10.09 -2.39 10.54
C VAL A 74 9.17 -1.79 9.47
N LEU A 75 9.73 -1.07 8.49
CA LEU A 75 8.97 -0.52 7.37
C LEU A 75 8.21 -1.61 6.60
N MET A 76 8.84 -2.74 6.31
CA MET A 76 8.20 -3.87 5.61
C MET A 76 6.99 -4.40 6.39
N ARG A 77 7.14 -4.59 7.70
CA ARG A 77 6.02 -4.99 8.57
C ARG A 77 4.88 -3.98 8.49
N ASP A 78 5.19 -2.71 8.71
CA ASP A 78 4.18 -1.64 8.80
C ASP A 78 3.46 -1.44 7.46
N LEU A 79 4.17 -1.49 6.34
CA LEU A 79 3.56 -1.42 5.01
C LEU A 79 2.75 -2.67 4.67
N THR A 80 3.12 -3.85 5.17
CA THR A 80 2.31 -5.07 4.97
C THR A 80 1.01 -5.00 5.75
N LEU A 81 1.05 -4.51 7.00
CA LEU A 81 -0.16 -4.25 7.78
C LEU A 81 -1.07 -3.22 7.09
N GLU A 82 -0.48 -2.16 6.57
CA GLU A 82 -1.20 -1.12 5.85
C GLU A 82 -1.82 -1.67 4.55
N ALA A 83 -1.07 -2.45 3.77
CA ALA A 83 -1.56 -3.07 2.54
C ALA A 83 -2.73 -4.02 2.83
N ALA A 84 -2.64 -4.83 3.90
CA ALA A 84 -3.71 -5.72 4.33
C ALA A 84 -4.95 -4.92 4.77
N ALA A 85 -4.79 -3.86 5.56
CA ALA A 85 -5.89 -2.99 5.98
C ALA A 85 -6.58 -2.27 4.81
N ILE A 86 -5.80 -1.86 3.79
CA ILE A 86 -6.34 -1.21 2.59
C ILE A 86 -7.12 -2.18 1.71
N THR A 87 -6.62 -3.40 1.55
CA THR A 87 -7.14 -4.39 0.58
C THR A 87 -8.13 -5.38 1.18
N GLY A 88 -8.15 -5.53 2.51
CA GLY A 88 -8.94 -6.55 3.21
C GLY A 88 -8.36 -7.97 3.07
N LEU A 89 -7.13 -8.12 2.55
CA LEU A 89 -6.49 -9.42 2.40
C LEU A 89 -5.92 -9.90 3.74
N ALA A 90 -5.94 -11.23 3.95
CA ALA A 90 -5.37 -11.82 5.14
C ALA A 90 -3.84 -11.61 5.20
N LEU A 91 -3.34 -11.42 6.41
CA LEU A 91 -1.91 -11.28 6.66
C LEU A 91 -1.19 -12.60 6.41
N PRO A 92 0.00 -12.58 5.79
CA PRO A 92 0.78 -13.77 5.51
C PRO A 92 1.51 -14.27 6.75
N MET A 93 1.96 -15.51 6.74
CA MET A 93 2.76 -16.08 7.84
C MET A 93 4.21 -15.58 7.85
N ARG A 94 4.71 -15.04 6.74
CA ARG A 94 6.09 -14.54 6.57
C ARG A 94 6.07 -13.33 5.66
N LEU A 95 7.03 -12.44 5.86
CA LEU A 95 7.28 -11.34 4.93
C LEU A 95 8.20 -11.81 3.79
N PRO A 96 8.02 -11.26 2.57
CA PRO A 96 8.89 -11.61 1.45
C PRO A 96 10.26 -10.98 1.64
N PRO A 97 11.33 -11.57 1.10
CA PRO A 97 12.61 -10.91 0.98
C PRO A 97 12.51 -9.69 0.06
N VAL A 98 13.33 -8.67 0.33
CA VAL A 98 13.40 -7.45 -0.48
C VAL A 98 14.83 -7.18 -0.91
N ILE A 99 15.01 -6.82 -2.17
CA ILE A 99 16.28 -6.36 -2.72
C ILE A 99 16.12 -4.96 -3.30
N LEU A 100 17.01 -4.04 -2.90
CA LEU A 100 17.23 -2.80 -3.62
C LEU A 100 18.28 -3.02 -4.69
N ALA A 101 17.88 -2.94 -5.94
CA ALA A 101 18.69 -3.33 -7.08
C ALA A 101 18.75 -2.21 -8.14
N ASP A 102 19.63 -2.37 -9.13
CA ASP A 102 19.62 -1.50 -10.30
C ASP A 102 18.38 -1.69 -11.17
N GLN A 103 18.12 -0.71 -12.03
CA GLN A 103 16.96 -0.68 -12.92
C GLN A 103 16.88 -1.91 -13.84
N GLU A 104 18.02 -2.43 -14.30
CA GLU A 104 18.07 -3.58 -15.18
C GLU A 104 17.64 -4.86 -14.45
N THR A 105 18.09 -5.05 -13.22
CA THR A 105 17.69 -6.17 -12.38
C THR A 105 16.19 -6.13 -12.11
N VAL A 106 15.63 -4.99 -11.72
CA VAL A 106 14.17 -4.84 -11.50
C VAL A 106 13.41 -5.11 -12.79
N ALA A 107 13.87 -4.62 -13.94
CA ALA A 107 13.24 -4.88 -15.25
C ALA A 107 13.27 -6.37 -15.62
N ARG A 108 14.36 -7.09 -15.28
CA ARG A 108 14.42 -8.55 -15.49
C ARG A 108 13.36 -9.28 -14.68
N TYR A 109 13.14 -8.89 -13.43
CA TYR A 109 12.11 -9.46 -12.55
C TYR A 109 10.69 -9.18 -13.08
N ALA A 110 10.43 -7.94 -13.47
CA ALA A 110 9.09 -7.48 -13.86
C ALA A 110 8.66 -7.94 -15.25
N CYS A 111 9.58 -7.95 -16.23
CA CYS A 111 9.23 -8.05 -17.65
C CYS A 111 10.34 -8.63 -18.53
N GLN A 112 11.25 -9.40 -17.95
CA GLN A 112 12.40 -9.99 -18.68
C GLN A 112 13.27 -8.94 -19.39
N GLY A 113 13.43 -7.75 -18.78
CA GLY A 113 14.24 -6.66 -19.31
C GLY A 113 13.53 -5.76 -20.35
N LYS A 114 12.24 -5.99 -20.63
CA LYS A 114 11.52 -5.29 -21.73
C LYS A 114 10.76 -4.05 -21.29
N CYS A 115 10.87 -3.64 -20.03
CA CYS A 115 10.17 -2.46 -19.50
C CYS A 115 11.04 -1.67 -18.50
N LYS A 116 10.56 -0.49 -18.10
CA LYS A 116 11.11 0.30 -17.00
C LYS A 116 10.20 0.16 -15.78
N ALA A 117 10.35 -0.95 -15.03
CA ALA A 117 9.64 -1.16 -13.78
C ALA A 117 10.39 -0.47 -12.62
N LEU A 118 9.67 0.11 -11.69
CA LEU A 118 10.21 0.72 -10.47
C LEU A 118 10.22 -0.25 -9.30
N GLY A 119 9.36 -1.26 -9.34
CA GLY A 119 9.29 -2.39 -8.44
C GLY A 119 8.82 -3.63 -9.17
N ALA A 120 8.98 -4.79 -8.56
CA ALA A 120 8.46 -6.06 -9.04
C ALA A 120 8.35 -7.06 -7.89
N PHE A 121 7.25 -7.77 -7.81
CA PHE A 121 7.09 -8.95 -6.97
C PHE A 121 7.22 -10.22 -7.81
N HIS A 122 8.02 -11.16 -7.31
CA HIS A 122 8.13 -12.51 -7.87
C HIS A 122 7.92 -13.56 -6.77
N PRO A 123 7.06 -14.58 -6.96
CA PRO A 123 6.73 -15.55 -5.91
C PRO A 123 7.93 -16.28 -5.30
N THR A 124 8.96 -16.54 -6.10
CA THR A 124 10.15 -17.28 -5.66
C THR A 124 11.21 -16.36 -5.03
N TYR A 125 11.36 -15.13 -5.54
CA TYR A 125 12.50 -14.27 -5.21
C TYR A 125 12.14 -13.08 -4.34
N GLY A 126 10.84 -12.85 -4.09
CA GLY A 126 10.37 -11.73 -3.29
C GLY A 126 10.20 -10.44 -4.08
N ILE A 127 10.51 -9.31 -3.46
CA ILE A 127 10.31 -7.98 -4.01
C ILE A 127 11.64 -7.36 -4.41
N ALA A 128 11.72 -6.83 -5.63
CA ALA A 128 12.82 -5.98 -6.09
C ALA A 128 12.33 -4.54 -6.25
N ILE A 129 13.07 -3.57 -5.74
CA ILE A 129 12.82 -2.12 -5.87
C ILE A 129 14.08 -1.47 -6.45
N VAL A 130 13.90 -0.49 -7.33
CA VAL A 130 15.02 0.32 -7.85
C VAL A 130 15.69 1.06 -6.70
N ARG A 131 17.01 0.89 -6.55
CA ARG A 131 17.80 1.39 -5.40
C ARG A 131 17.68 2.90 -5.20
N ASP A 132 17.57 3.67 -6.29
CA ASP A 132 17.42 5.12 -6.22
C ASP A 132 16.08 5.58 -5.61
N LEU A 133 15.13 4.64 -5.47
CA LEU A 133 13.85 4.85 -4.81
C LEU A 133 13.93 4.34 -3.36
N ASP A 134 14.48 5.17 -2.48
CA ASP A 134 14.58 4.82 -1.07
C ASP A 134 13.21 4.98 -0.36
N PRO A 135 12.57 3.86 0.07
CA PRO A 135 11.27 3.92 0.74
C PRO A 135 11.31 4.59 2.12
N LEU A 136 12.48 4.76 2.72
CA LEU A 136 12.62 5.50 3.99
C LEU A 136 12.52 7.01 3.78
N LYS A 137 12.81 7.51 2.57
CA LYS A 137 12.92 8.95 2.27
C LYS A 137 11.76 9.50 1.45
N SER A 138 10.96 8.66 0.80
CA SER A 138 9.96 9.11 -0.18
C SER A 138 8.64 8.37 -0.06
N ASP A 139 7.53 9.13 0.03
CA ASP A 139 6.18 8.56 0.02
C ASP A 139 5.87 7.84 -1.30
N LEU A 140 6.40 8.33 -2.42
CA LEU A 140 6.27 7.65 -3.71
C LEU A 140 6.97 6.29 -3.67
N ALA A 141 8.21 6.24 -3.19
CA ALA A 141 8.96 4.99 -3.06
C ALA A 141 8.27 4.00 -2.08
N ARG A 142 7.77 4.51 -0.94
CA ARG A 142 6.92 3.71 -0.03
C ARG A 142 5.68 3.16 -0.70
N SER A 143 5.02 3.98 -1.52
CA SER A 143 3.82 3.55 -2.24
C SER A 143 4.11 2.48 -3.29
N ILE A 144 5.28 2.51 -3.91
CA ILE A 144 5.73 1.48 -4.85
C ILE A 144 5.99 0.17 -4.08
N LEU A 145 6.70 0.23 -2.96
CA LEU A 145 6.90 -0.95 -2.11
C LEU A 145 5.56 -1.53 -1.62
N LEU A 146 4.60 -0.68 -1.22
CA LEU A 146 3.25 -1.12 -0.85
C LEU A 146 2.53 -1.79 -2.04
N HIS A 147 2.68 -1.29 -3.26
CA HIS A 147 2.12 -1.91 -4.47
C HIS A 147 2.64 -3.34 -4.65
N GLU A 148 3.94 -3.56 -4.49
CA GLU A 148 4.54 -4.89 -4.60
C GLU A 148 4.11 -5.80 -3.43
N LEU A 149 3.94 -5.24 -2.23
CA LEU A 149 3.37 -5.96 -1.09
C LEU A 149 1.91 -6.38 -1.34
N VAL A 150 1.12 -5.58 -2.05
CA VAL A 150 -0.22 -5.99 -2.46
C VAL A 150 -0.14 -7.19 -3.41
N HIS A 151 0.80 -7.23 -4.36
CA HIS A 151 1.00 -8.42 -5.20
C HIS A 151 1.42 -9.64 -4.40
N PHE A 152 2.26 -9.47 -3.39
CA PHE A 152 2.61 -10.53 -2.46
C PHE A 152 1.36 -11.03 -1.69
N LEU A 153 0.55 -10.14 -1.10
CA LEU A 153 -0.69 -10.52 -0.42
C LEU A 153 -1.68 -11.22 -1.36
N GLN A 154 -1.81 -10.77 -2.61
CA GLN A 154 -2.64 -11.41 -3.61
C GLN A 154 -2.18 -12.84 -3.90
N HIS A 155 -0.86 -13.07 -3.93
CA HIS A 155 -0.27 -14.40 -4.11
C HIS A 155 -0.59 -15.30 -2.93
N GLU A 156 -0.29 -14.87 -1.70
CA GLU A 156 -0.54 -15.63 -0.47
C GLU A 156 -2.03 -15.99 -0.28
N ASN A 157 -2.92 -15.05 -0.61
CA ASN A 157 -4.37 -15.25 -0.53
C ASN A 157 -4.97 -15.92 -1.76
N LYS A 158 -4.17 -16.34 -2.75
CA LYS A 158 -4.62 -16.95 -4.00
C LYS A 158 -5.69 -16.13 -4.72
N LEU A 159 -5.62 -14.79 -4.59
CA LEU A 159 -6.61 -13.89 -5.16
C LEU A 159 -6.56 -13.95 -6.68
N PHE A 160 -7.74 -14.02 -7.31
CA PHE A 160 -7.92 -14.19 -8.77
C PHE A 160 -7.40 -15.53 -9.33
N ALA A 161 -7.16 -16.55 -8.47
CA ALA A 161 -6.90 -17.90 -8.93
C ALA A 161 -8.10 -18.38 -9.79
N GLY A 162 -7.83 -19.02 -10.92
CA GLY A 162 -8.90 -19.48 -11.83
C GLY A 162 -9.32 -18.49 -12.93
N ALA A 163 -8.93 -17.21 -12.85
CA ALA A 163 -9.04 -16.32 -14.00
C ALA A 163 -7.95 -16.65 -15.05
N ASN A 164 -8.22 -16.44 -16.34
CA ASN A 164 -7.18 -16.55 -17.36
C ASN A 164 -6.05 -15.53 -17.09
N ASP A 165 -4.85 -15.82 -17.60
CA ASP A 165 -3.62 -15.09 -17.23
C ASP A 165 -3.72 -13.59 -17.49
N CYS A 166 -4.33 -13.19 -18.59
CA CYS A 166 -4.46 -11.79 -18.95
C CYS A 166 -5.45 -11.06 -18.04
N ILE A 167 -6.63 -11.64 -17.78
CA ILE A 167 -7.64 -11.07 -16.87
C ILE A 167 -7.09 -11.06 -15.46
N ARG A 168 -6.39 -12.11 -15.04
CA ARG A 168 -5.75 -12.21 -13.73
C ARG A 168 -4.74 -11.10 -13.55
N TRP A 169 -3.83 -10.91 -14.51
CA TRP A 169 -2.85 -9.84 -14.49
C TRP A 169 -3.53 -8.47 -14.36
N PHE A 170 -4.49 -8.16 -15.23
CA PHE A 170 -5.21 -6.88 -15.20
C PHE A 170 -5.89 -6.61 -13.84
N LYS A 171 -6.60 -7.60 -13.29
CA LYS A 171 -7.27 -7.46 -11.99
C LYS A 171 -6.28 -7.25 -10.84
N ARG A 172 -5.15 -7.94 -10.87
CA ARG A 172 -4.09 -7.80 -9.86
C ARG A 172 -3.51 -6.39 -9.89
N GLU A 173 -3.14 -5.90 -11.07
CA GLU A 173 -2.60 -4.56 -11.24
C GLU A 173 -3.61 -3.48 -10.84
N ALA A 174 -4.85 -3.57 -11.32
CA ALA A 174 -5.89 -2.61 -10.97
C ALA A 174 -6.11 -2.51 -9.45
N HIS A 175 -6.10 -3.66 -8.76
CA HIS A 175 -6.22 -3.73 -7.31
C HIS A 175 -5.00 -3.11 -6.61
N ALA A 176 -3.78 -3.40 -7.06
CA ALA A 176 -2.55 -2.87 -6.48
C ALA A 176 -2.43 -1.35 -6.68
N TYR A 177 -2.76 -0.82 -7.86
CA TYR A 177 -2.80 0.64 -8.10
C TYR A 177 -3.88 1.34 -7.27
N ALA A 178 -5.04 0.73 -7.10
CA ALA A 178 -6.08 1.28 -6.23
C ALA A 178 -5.59 1.39 -4.78
N ALA A 179 -4.91 0.37 -4.26
CA ALA A 179 -4.31 0.36 -2.93
C ALA A 179 -3.20 1.41 -2.81
N GLN A 180 -2.29 1.48 -3.79
CA GLN A 180 -1.22 2.47 -3.86
C GLN A 180 -1.76 3.90 -3.80
N ASN A 181 -2.78 4.23 -4.59
CA ASN A 181 -3.38 5.55 -4.58
C ASN A 181 -4.16 5.84 -3.28
N LYS A 182 -4.74 4.81 -2.62
CA LYS A 182 -5.38 4.97 -1.31
C LYS A 182 -4.34 5.29 -0.24
N PHE A 183 -3.19 4.62 -0.26
CA PHE A 183 -2.05 4.93 0.60
C PHE A 183 -1.54 6.36 0.39
N LEU A 184 -1.27 6.77 -0.87
CA LEU A 184 -0.81 8.12 -1.18
C LEU A 184 -1.78 9.22 -0.70
N ARG A 185 -3.09 8.97 -0.77
CA ARG A 185 -4.08 9.89 -0.17
C ARG A 185 -3.98 9.94 1.35
N LYS A 186 -3.81 8.78 2.01
CA LYS A 186 -3.70 8.70 3.48
C LYS A 186 -2.50 9.47 4.01
N VAL A 187 -1.36 9.42 3.34
CA VAL A 187 -0.15 10.17 3.70
C VAL A 187 -0.16 11.61 3.16
N GLN A 188 -1.29 12.08 2.64
CA GLN A 188 -1.48 13.44 2.10
C GLN A 188 -0.50 13.80 0.96
N SER A 189 0.03 12.80 0.26
CA SER A 189 0.87 13.03 -0.90
C SER A 189 0.08 13.70 -2.03
N THR A 190 0.69 14.65 -2.72
CA THR A 190 0.12 15.26 -3.94
C THR A 190 0.28 14.35 -5.16
N THR A 191 1.17 13.36 -5.07
CA THR A 191 1.40 12.39 -6.15
C THR A 191 0.20 11.46 -6.31
N ARG A 192 -0.14 11.18 -7.57
CA ARG A 192 -1.10 10.13 -7.94
C ARG A 192 -0.47 9.27 -9.02
N VAL A 193 -0.64 7.98 -8.92
CA VAL A 193 -0.18 7.04 -9.94
C VAL A 193 -1.32 6.82 -10.92
N ALA A 194 -1.06 7.14 -12.18
CA ALA A 194 -2.05 6.93 -13.24
C ALA A 194 -2.18 5.41 -13.53
N ASN A 195 -3.39 4.92 -13.46
CA ASN A 195 -3.73 3.58 -13.92
C ASN A 195 -4.11 3.65 -15.41
N SER A 196 -3.12 3.59 -16.29
CA SER A 196 -3.33 3.54 -17.74
C SER A 196 -3.38 2.09 -18.26
N LEU A 197 -3.87 1.16 -17.42
CA LEU A 197 -4.00 -0.23 -17.80
C LEU A 197 -5.10 -0.35 -18.86
N THR A 198 -4.71 -0.44 -20.11
CA THR A 198 -5.60 -0.92 -21.17
C THR A 198 -5.49 -2.45 -21.24
N PRO A 199 -6.59 -3.18 -21.07
CA PRO A 199 -6.57 -4.62 -21.28
C PRO A 199 -6.31 -4.90 -22.75
N SER A 200 -5.06 -5.07 -23.13
CA SER A 200 -4.67 -5.56 -24.46
C SER A 200 -4.67 -7.09 -24.50
N CYS A 201 -5.63 -7.68 -23.79
CA CYS A 201 -5.83 -9.12 -23.86
C CYS A 201 -6.39 -9.47 -25.22
N ARG A 202 -5.53 -9.77 -26.20
CA ARG A 202 -5.98 -10.52 -27.37
C ARG A 202 -6.47 -11.87 -26.86
N MET A 203 -7.79 -12.04 -26.81
CA MET A 203 -8.35 -13.37 -26.67
C MET A 203 -7.84 -14.17 -27.87
N GLY A 204 -6.88 -15.06 -27.61
CA GLY A 204 -6.49 -16.04 -28.60
C GLY A 204 -7.77 -16.77 -28.99
N ARG A 205 -8.21 -16.60 -30.23
CA ARG A 205 -9.20 -17.48 -30.82
C ARG A 205 -8.51 -18.83 -30.93
N SER A 206 -8.86 -19.75 -30.03
CA SER A 206 -8.61 -21.17 -30.16
C SER A 206 -9.43 -21.71 -31.33
#